data_203a08a3be1e2c602f12226dccdc6d22
#
_entry.id   203a08a3be1e2c602f12226dccdc6d22
#
_cell.length_a   1.000
_cell.length_b   1.000
_cell.length_c   1.000
_cell.angle_alpha   90.00
_cell.angle_beta   90.00
_cell.angle_gamma   90.00
#
_symmetry.space_group_name_H-M   'P 1'
#
loop_
_entity.id
_entity.type
_entity.pdbx_description
1 polymer ?
#
loop_
_entity_poly.entity_id
_entity_poly.type
_entity_poly.pdbx_seq_one_letter_code
_entity_poly.pdbx_strand_id
1 'polypeptide(L)'
;MKTKVLLLALLSGFVFSVSAQEFKPQVGFSNEAGYKTNFKKNKAGDNWFISIAGGASVLFGDQNSEADFKNRLNFAPQFSVGKWFNPYLALRLQLNGGVLHGFENTGATFMQHNKYAAAHADLLWDVTNFWAPYNEKKVFRLIPWVGLGYAQRFKNSDDNRGIARTESPTVNFGILTAFRLSKRVDLNVEVQGSLLNEQFNRVSMYHLTDGIGQLSAGLTFKLGKTDFEVLEPMDYALLNDLNGQINALRAENDELSKRPV
;
A
#
# COMPACT_ATOMS: atom_id res chain seq x y z
N MET A 1 7.42 4.71 31.12
CA MET A 1 6.08 5.27 30.79
C MET A 1 6.11 6.47 29.87
N LYS A 2 7.18 7.25 29.77
CA LYS A 2 7.24 8.49 28.95
C LYS A 2 7.35 8.24 27.42
N THR A 3 7.97 7.15 27.00
CA THR A 3 8.14 6.79 25.58
C THR A 3 6.89 6.27 24.89
N LYS A 4 5.98 5.61 25.61
CA LYS A 4 4.70 5.13 25.06
C LYS A 4 3.72 6.26 24.73
N VAL A 5 3.83 7.38 25.44
CA VAL A 5 3.01 8.58 25.22
C VAL A 5 3.48 9.35 23.99
N LEU A 6 4.79 9.33 23.69
CA LEU A 6 5.34 10.02 22.52
C LEU A 6 4.96 9.33 21.20
N LEU A 7 4.90 7.99 21.20
CA LEU A 7 4.47 7.22 20.03
C LEU A 7 2.98 7.41 19.73
N LEU A 8 2.16 7.51 20.78
CA LEU A 8 0.72 7.80 20.63
C LEU A 8 0.48 9.25 20.15
N ALA A 9 1.30 10.19 20.58
CA ALA A 9 1.20 11.59 20.15
C ALA A 9 1.64 11.80 18.69
N LEU A 10 2.59 11.01 18.18
CA LEU A 10 2.97 11.01 16.76
C LEU A 10 1.89 10.35 15.86
N LEU A 11 1.17 9.37 16.36
CA LEU A 11 0.03 8.76 15.65
C LEU A 11 -1.21 9.65 15.67
N SER A 12 -1.41 10.46 16.72
CA SER A 12 -2.56 11.38 16.81
C SER A 12 -2.35 12.67 16.00
N GLY A 13 -1.10 13.04 15.66
CA GLY A 13 -0.77 14.19 14.80
C GLY A 13 -1.14 14.00 13.33
N PHE A 14 -1.46 12.79 12.89
CA PHE A 14 -1.94 12.46 11.55
C PHE A 14 -3.46 12.31 11.44
N VAL A 15 -4.21 12.77 12.40
CA VAL A 15 -5.63 13.06 12.15
C VAL A 15 -5.64 14.26 11.21
N PHE A 16 -5.63 13.99 9.92
CA PHE A 16 -5.97 14.96 8.90
C PHE A 16 -7.30 15.58 9.29
N SER A 17 -7.27 16.82 9.71
CA SER A 17 -8.41 17.70 9.61
C SER A 17 -8.73 17.78 8.11
N VAL A 18 -9.53 16.84 7.62
CA VAL A 18 -10.26 17.02 6.39
C VAL A 18 -11.27 18.11 6.72
N SER A 19 -10.80 19.36 6.74
CA SER A 19 -11.68 20.49 6.59
C SER A 19 -12.40 20.22 5.30
N ALA A 20 -13.70 19.96 5.37
CA ALA A 20 -14.59 20.05 4.23
C ALA A 20 -14.51 21.51 3.76
N GLN A 21 -13.49 21.81 2.94
CA GLN A 21 -13.52 23.03 2.16
C GLN A 21 -14.69 22.86 1.21
N GLU A 22 -15.71 23.68 1.41
CA GLU A 22 -16.74 23.88 0.41
C GLU A 22 -16.04 24.14 -0.90
N PHE A 23 -16.12 23.18 -1.80
CA PHE A 23 -15.63 23.29 -3.16
C PHE A 23 -16.48 24.32 -3.87
N LYS A 24 -16.05 25.58 -3.82
CA LYS A 24 -16.59 26.61 -4.72
C LYS A 24 -16.03 26.31 -6.10
N PRO A 25 -16.86 25.95 -7.10
CA PRO A 25 -16.37 25.73 -8.45
C PRO A 25 -15.75 27.03 -8.96
N GLN A 26 -14.44 27.08 -9.04
CA GLN A 26 -13.77 28.17 -9.78
C GLN A 26 -13.98 27.90 -11.26
N VAL A 27 -14.78 28.76 -11.87
CA VAL A 27 -14.98 28.85 -13.33
C VAL A 27 -13.67 29.34 -13.93
N GLY A 28 -12.94 28.46 -14.59
CA GLY A 28 -11.71 28.82 -15.26
C GLY A 28 -10.76 27.59 -15.39
N PHE A 29 -11.19 26.58 -16.13
CA PHE A 29 -10.27 25.50 -16.51
C PHE A 29 -9.59 25.89 -17.83
N SER A 30 -8.40 26.49 -17.74
CA SER A 30 -7.46 26.49 -18.85
C SER A 30 -6.86 25.08 -18.95
N ASN A 31 -6.83 24.52 -20.16
CA ASN A 31 -6.13 23.27 -20.50
C ASN A 31 -4.60 23.45 -20.41
N GLU A 32 -4.08 23.95 -19.30
CA GLU A 32 -2.64 24.02 -19.09
C GLU A 32 -2.13 22.65 -18.63
N ALA A 33 -1.10 22.17 -19.31
CA ALA A 33 -0.37 20.95 -18.99
C ALA A 33 0.11 20.98 -17.53
N GLY A 34 -0.58 20.27 -16.64
CA GLY A 34 -0.25 20.24 -15.21
C GLY A 34 -1.40 19.83 -14.29
N TYR A 35 -2.63 19.78 -14.77
CA TYR A 35 -3.76 19.37 -13.95
C TYR A 35 -3.76 17.84 -13.73
N LYS A 36 -3.82 17.44 -12.46
CA LYS A 36 -4.06 16.04 -12.11
C LYS A 36 -5.40 15.62 -12.71
N THR A 37 -5.37 14.60 -13.54
CA THR A 37 -6.58 14.02 -14.13
C THR A 37 -7.49 13.53 -13.01
N ASN A 38 -8.75 13.97 -13.00
CA ASN A 38 -9.76 13.46 -12.08
C ASN A 38 -10.28 12.12 -12.59
N PHE A 39 -10.49 11.19 -11.69
CA PHE A 39 -10.98 9.84 -12.01
C PHE A 39 -12.38 9.64 -11.44
N LYS A 40 -13.20 8.96 -12.22
CA LYS A 40 -14.51 8.51 -11.76
C LYS A 40 -14.33 7.49 -10.62
N LYS A 41 -15.14 7.63 -9.58
CA LYS A 41 -15.12 6.68 -8.46
C LYS A 41 -15.42 5.27 -8.97
N ASN A 42 -14.52 4.33 -8.70
CA ASN A 42 -14.69 2.93 -9.08
C ASN A 42 -15.74 2.22 -8.18
N LYS A 43 -16.38 1.19 -8.73
CA LYS A 43 -17.35 0.38 -7.98
C LYS A 43 -16.66 -0.44 -6.90
N ALA A 44 -17.44 -0.91 -5.92
CA ALA A 44 -16.91 -1.70 -4.80
C ALA A 44 -16.19 -2.98 -5.27
N GLY A 45 -16.66 -3.64 -6.33
CA GLY A 45 -16.06 -4.87 -6.87
C GLY A 45 -14.90 -4.66 -7.84
N ASP A 46 -14.59 -3.41 -8.23
CA ASP A 46 -13.56 -3.14 -9.23
C ASP A 46 -12.18 -2.93 -8.61
N ASN A 47 -11.13 -3.13 -9.40
CA ASN A 47 -9.74 -2.83 -9.10
C ASN A 47 -9.18 -3.54 -7.86
N TRP A 48 -9.71 -4.70 -7.55
CA TRP A 48 -9.12 -5.61 -6.57
C TRP A 48 -7.92 -6.35 -7.15
N PHE A 49 -7.03 -6.77 -6.28
CA PHE A 49 -5.92 -7.65 -6.65
C PHE A 49 -5.60 -8.66 -5.55
N ILE A 50 -5.05 -9.78 -5.97
CA ILE A 50 -4.49 -10.82 -5.10
C ILE A 50 -3.07 -11.05 -5.56
N SER A 51 -2.12 -11.15 -4.61
CA SER A 51 -0.72 -11.42 -4.93
C SER A 51 -0.21 -12.61 -4.13
N ILE A 52 0.62 -13.40 -4.79
CA ILE A 52 1.38 -14.50 -4.18
C ILE A 52 2.83 -14.27 -4.53
N ALA A 53 3.67 -14.24 -3.51
CA ALA A 53 5.10 -14.03 -3.66
C ALA A 53 5.89 -14.93 -2.71
N GLY A 54 7.15 -15.10 -3.02
CA GLY A 54 8.12 -15.76 -2.17
C GLY A 54 9.47 -15.06 -2.28
N GLY A 55 10.28 -15.19 -1.25
CA GLY A 55 11.55 -14.50 -1.25
C GLY A 55 12.44 -14.93 -0.11
N ALA A 56 13.43 -14.11 0.17
CA ALA A 56 14.36 -14.31 1.26
C ALA A 56 14.19 -13.20 2.31
N SER A 57 14.21 -13.59 3.58
CA SER A 57 14.21 -12.67 4.71
C SER A 57 15.45 -12.81 5.56
N VAL A 58 15.84 -11.74 6.21
CA VAL A 58 16.97 -11.64 7.14
C VAL A 58 16.49 -10.91 8.39
N LEU A 59 16.82 -11.45 9.55
CA LEU A 59 16.64 -10.78 10.84
C LEU A 59 17.87 -9.90 11.12
N PHE A 60 17.64 -8.65 11.43
CA PHE A 60 18.61 -7.68 11.95
C PHE A 60 18.36 -7.51 13.45
N GLY A 61 19.15 -8.18 14.26
CA GLY A 61 19.13 -8.12 15.73
C GLY A 61 20.54 -8.12 16.27
N ASP A 62 20.70 -7.92 17.58
CA ASP A 62 21.95 -7.54 18.25
C ASP A 62 23.14 -8.48 18.02
N GLN A 63 22.92 -9.80 17.91
CA GLN A 63 24.00 -10.78 17.77
C GLN A 63 24.06 -11.42 16.38
N ASN A 64 23.19 -11.06 15.47
CA ASN A 64 23.12 -11.66 14.14
C ASN A 64 24.29 -11.28 13.21
N SER A 65 25.06 -10.24 13.56
CA SER A 65 26.21 -9.77 12.77
C SER A 65 27.39 -10.74 12.79
N GLU A 66 27.48 -11.62 13.79
CA GLU A 66 28.58 -12.60 13.95
C GLU A 66 28.44 -13.83 13.05
N ALA A 67 27.25 -14.04 12.47
CA ALA A 67 27.00 -15.18 11.58
C ALA A 67 27.18 -14.82 10.11
N ASP A 68 27.64 -15.79 9.31
CA ASP A 68 27.73 -15.68 7.87
C ASP A 68 26.36 -15.31 7.26
N PHE A 69 26.33 -14.36 6.35
CA PHE A 69 25.09 -13.87 5.72
C PHE A 69 24.24 -14.99 5.11
N LYS A 70 24.87 -16.02 4.53
CA LYS A 70 24.19 -17.18 3.94
C LYS A 70 23.35 -17.96 4.94
N ASN A 71 23.82 -18.06 6.18
CA ASN A 71 23.14 -18.78 7.27
C ASN A 71 21.97 -17.99 7.86
N ARG A 72 21.88 -16.69 7.54
CA ARG A 72 20.84 -15.76 7.99
C ARG A 72 19.66 -15.68 7.03
N LEU A 73 19.84 -16.14 5.79
CA LEU A 73 18.79 -16.11 4.76
C LEU A 73 17.75 -17.20 5.01
N ASN A 74 16.50 -16.79 5.00
CA ASN A 74 15.36 -17.67 5.22
C ASN A 74 14.32 -17.46 4.12
N PHE A 75 13.60 -18.53 3.77
CA PHE A 75 12.48 -18.43 2.85
C PHE A 75 11.29 -17.75 3.54
N ALA A 76 10.71 -16.77 2.85
CA ALA A 76 9.60 -15.96 3.34
C ALA A 76 8.48 -15.90 2.29
N PRO A 77 7.45 -16.75 2.42
CA PRO A 77 6.25 -16.68 1.60
C PRO A 77 5.41 -15.45 1.97
N GLN A 78 4.74 -14.89 0.96
CA GLN A 78 3.82 -13.77 1.10
C GLN A 78 2.51 -14.04 0.34
N PHE A 79 1.43 -13.60 0.95
CA PHE A 79 0.11 -13.53 0.32
C PHE A 79 -0.49 -12.17 0.59
N SER A 80 -1.08 -11.53 -0.40
CA SER A 80 -1.75 -10.27 -0.16
C SER A 80 -3.02 -10.12 -0.99
N VAL A 81 -3.95 -9.32 -0.45
CA VAL A 81 -5.15 -8.87 -1.12
C VAL A 81 -5.27 -7.36 -0.96
N GLY A 82 -5.66 -6.67 -2.00
CA GLY A 82 -5.79 -5.23 -1.95
C GLY A 82 -6.73 -4.67 -3.00
N LYS A 83 -6.94 -3.36 -2.91
CA LYS A 83 -7.82 -2.61 -3.81
C LYS A 83 -7.19 -1.27 -4.15
N TRP A 84 -7.15 -0.96 -5.43
CA TRP A 84 -6.84 0.38 -5.93
C TRP A 84 -8.10 1.24 -5.91
N PHE A 85 -8.07 2.36 -5.22
CA PHE A 85 -9.17 3.33 -5.17
C PHE A 85 -9.11 4.33 -6.34
N ASN A 86 -7.90 4.64 -6.76
CA ASN A 86 -7.58 5.45 -7.92
C ASN A 86 -6.23 4.97 -8.50
N PRO A 87 -5.74 5.51 -9.63
CA PRO A 87 -4.47 5.06 -10.21
C PRO A 87 -3.24 5.25 -9.30
N TYR A 88 -3.34 6.05 -8.25
CA TYR A 88 -2.22 6.45 -7.40
C TYR A 88 -2.21 5.75 -6.05
N LEU A 89 -3.40 5.42 -5.48
CA LEU A 89 -3.52 4.95 -4.10
C LEU A 89 -4.28 3.64 -4.03
N ALA A 90 -3.71 2.70 -3.26
CA ALA A 90 -4.35 1.44 -2.90
C ALA A 90 -4.19 1.15 -1.41
N LEU A 91 -5.07 0.30 -0.89
CA LEU A 91 -4.89 -0.39 0.38
C LEU A 91 -4.64 -1.86 0.11
N ARG A 92 -3.72 -2.44 0.89
CA ARG A 92 -3.36 -3.86 0.83
C ARG A 92 -3.39 -4.44 2.24
N LEU A 93 -3.90 -5.63 2.39
CA LEU A 93 -3.67 -6.51 3.53
C LEU A 93 -2.67 -7.57 3.09
N GLN A 94 -1.55 -7.70 3.81
CA GLN A 94 -0.50 -8.67 3.51
C GLN A 94 -0.29 -9.61 4.69
N LEU A 95 -0.15 -10.88 4.36
CA LEU A 95 0.28 -11.94 5.27
C LEU A 95 1.65 -12.42 4.82
N ASN A 96 2.57 -12.50 5.73
CA ASN A 96 3.89 -13.06 5.52
C ASN A 96 4.31 -13.93 6.70
N GLY A 97 5.29 -14.75 6.50
CA GLY A 97 5.77 -15.63 7.56
C GLY A 97 6.96 -16.45 7.10
N GLY A 98 7.40 -17.33 7.95
CA GLY A 98 8.55 -18.19 7.66
C GLY A 98 9.31 -18.60 8.91
N VAL A 99 10.59 -18.84 8.72
CA VAL A 99 11.53 -19.13 9.80
C VAL A 99 12.56 -18.01 9.83
N LEU A 100 12.84 -17.45 10.98
CA LEU A 100 13.92 -16.49 11.19
C LEU A 100 15.06 -17.21 11.93
N HIS A 101 16.26 -17.10 11.42
CA HIS A 101 17.46 -17.57 12.10
C HIS A 101 17.97 -16.46 13.01
N GLY A 102 17.92 -16.69 14.32
CA GLY A 102 18.57 -15.90 15.35
C GLY A 102 19.86 -16.56 15.76
N PHE A 103 20.87 -15.79 16.14
CA PHE A 103 22.13 -16.29 16.66
C PHE A 103 22.34 -15.75 18.06
N GLU A 104 22.71 -16.63 18.98
CA GLU A 104 23.04 -16.31 20.37
C GLU A 104 24.46 -16.77 20.63
N ASN A 105 25.32 -15.88 21.12
CA ASN A 105 26.71 -16.23 21.51
C ASN A 105 26.81 -16.32 23.02
N THR A 106 26.62 -17.54 23.54
CA THR A 106 26.80 -17.88 24.96
C THR A 106 28.05 -18.75 25.17
N GLY A 107 29.15 -18.46 24.44
CA GLY A 107 30.38 -19.26 24.43
C GLY A 107 30.43 -20.27 23.27
N ALA A 108 29.34 -20.52 22.59
CA ALA A 108 29.25 -21.20 21.30
C ALA A 108 28.11 -20.57 20.51
N THR A 109 28.27 -20.42 19.20
CA THR A 109 27.23 -19.82 18.33
C THR A 109 26.11 -20.83 18.13
N PHE A 110 24.96 -20.60 18.75
CA PHE A 110 23.75 -21.39 18.54
C PHE A 110 22.83 -20.72 17.54
N MET A 111 22.42 -21.47 16.52
CA MET A 111 21.41 -21.04 15.56
C MET A 111 20.02 -21.39 16.08
N GLN A 112 19.20 -20.37 16.30
CA GLN A 112 17.81 -20.51 16.70
C GLN A 112 16.90 -20.44 15.48
N HIS A 113 15.98 -21.39 15.34
CA HIS A 113 14.95 -21.39 14.32
C HIS A 113 13.66 -20.82 14.89
N ASN A 114 13.34 -19.57 14.58
CA ASN A 114 12.15 -18.90 15.06
C ASN A 114 11.07 -18.85 13.98
N LYS A 115 10.04 -19.71 14.10
CA LYS A 115 8.87 -19.66 13.22
C LYS A 115 8.03 -18.44 13.57
N TYR A 116 7.62 -17.68 12.55
CA TYR A 116 6.76 -16.50 12.74
C TYR A 116 5.70 -16.40 11.66
N ALA A 117 4.64 -15.65 11.95
CA ALA A 117 3.68 -15.14 11.00
C ALA A 117 3.41 -13.67 11.33
N ALA A 118 3.19 -12.87 10.30
CA ALA A 118 2.86 -11.47 10.44
C ALA A 118 1.73 -11.09 9.48
N ALA A 119 0.93 -10.13 9.92
CA ALA A 119 -0.12 -9.53 9.12
C ALA A 119 -0.01 -8.02 9.22
N HIS A 120 -0.13 -7.31 8.10
CA HIS A 120 -0.09 -5.85 8.08
C HIS A 120 -1.02 -5.26 7.02
N ALA A 121 -1.52 -4.07 7.31
CA ALA A 121 -2.31 -3.28 6.39
C ALA A 121 -1.45 -2.12 5.86
N ASP A 122 -1.37 -1.98 4.55
CA ASP A 122 -0.47 -1.07 3.86
C ASP A 122 -1.22 -0.06 3.00
N LEU A 123 -0.71 1.16 3.01
CA LEU A 123 -1.05 2.19 2.05
C LEU A 123 0.02 2.18 0.94
N LEU A 124 -0.41 1.91 -0.28
CA LEU A 124 0.43 1.87 -1.48
C LEU A 124 0.25 3.16 -2.28
N TRP A 125 1.37 3.71 -2.75
CA TRP A 125 1.38 4.91 -3.58
C TRP A 125 2.12 4.67 -4.89
N ASP A 126 1.39 4.61 -6.03
CA ASP A 126 1.99 4.49 -7.35
C ASP A 126 2.54 5.83 -7.81
N VAL A 127 3.83 6.05 -7.59
CA VAL A 127 4.51 7.29 -7.94
C VAL A 127 4.67 7.47 -9.46
N THR A 128 4.71 6.37 -10.21
CA THR A 128 4.83 6.42 -11.67
C THR A 128 3.55 6.90 -12.35
N ASN A 129 2.40 6.63 -11.76
CA ASN A 129 1.11 7.16 -12.21
C ASN A 129 0.82 8.55 -11.63
N PHE A 130 1.46 8.91 -10.52
CA PHE A 130 1.29 10.20 -9.88
C PHE A 130 2.02 11.33 -10.62
N TRP A 131 3.27 11.09 -11.08
CA TRP A 131 4.10 12.09 -11.75
C TRP A 131 4.02 12.06 -13.27
N ALA A 132 3.51 11.00 -13.88
CA ALA A 132 3.31 10.89 -15.31
C ALA A 132 1.83 10.66 -15.64
N PRO A 133 1.36 11.05 -16.84
CA PRO A 133 -0.01 10.78 -17.24
C PRO A 133 -0.42 9.33 -17.03
N TYR A 134 -1.64 9.13 -16.55
CA TYR A 134 -2.19 7.79 -16.37
C TYR A 134 -2.23 7.06 -17.71
N ASN A 135 -1.67 5.85 -17.72
CA ASN A 135 -1.71 4.97 -18.86
C ASN A 135 -1.97 3.54 -18.39
N GLU A 136 -3.12 2.99 -18.73
CA GLU A 136 -3.47 1.60 -18.41
C GLU A 136 -2.45 0.59 -18.92
N LYS A 137 -1.78 0.88 -20.04
CA LYS A 137 -0.81 -0.01 -20.69
C LYS A 137 0.63 0.14 -20.16
N LYS A 138 0.84 0.97 -19.13
CA LYS A 138 2.18 1.19 -18.56
C LYS A 138 2.79 -0.15 -18.11
N VAL A 139 4.01 -0.43 -18.58
CA VAL A 139 4.70 -1.71 -18.33
C VAL A 139 5.33 -1.75 -16.95
N PHE A 140 5.89 -0.64 -16.50
CA PHE A 140 6.61 -0.53 -15.24
C PHE A 140 5.90 0.41 -14.27
N ARG A 141 5.79 0.00 -13.02
CA ARG A 141 5.26 0.83 -11.93
C ARG A 141 6.16 0.73 -10.71
N LEU A 142 6.43 1.86 -10.08
CA LEU A 142 7.15 2.00 -8.82
C LEU A 142 6.17 2.42 -7.73
N ILE A 143 6.07 1.63 -6.68
CA ILE A 143 5.02 1.73 -5.67
C ILE A 143 5.65 1.66 -4.29
N PRO A 144 6.16 2.77 -3.73
CA PRO A 144 6.49 2.83 -2.32
C PRO A 144 5.22 2.62 -1.47
N TRP A 145 5.41 2.05 -0.28
CA TRP A 145 4.31 1.79 0.63
C TRP A 145 4.76 1.83 2.09
N VAL A 146 3.80 2.06 2.97
CA VAL A 146 3.97 2.03 4.42
C VAL A 146 2.76 1.34 5.04
N GLY A 147 2.96 0.59 6.12
CA GLY A 147 1.90 -0.16 6.77
C GLY A 147 2.13 -0.36 8.26
N LEU A 148 1.04 -0.70 8.92
CA LEU A 148 1.02 -1.09 10.33
C LEU A 148 0.54 -2.53 10.44
N GLY A 149 1.11 -3.28 11.38
CA GLY A 149 0.79 -4.67 11.50
C GLY A 149 1.13 -5.28 12.84
N TYR A 150 1.09 -6.57 12.82
CA TYR A 150 1.33 -7.40 13.99
C TYR A 150 2.05 -8.68 13.59
N ALA A 151 3.11 -9.00 14.29
CA ALA A 151 3.89 -10.21 14.11
C ALA A 151 3.81 -11.11 15.34
N GLN A 152 3.72 -12.39 15.09
CA GLN A 152 3.68 -13.41 16.11
C GLN A 152 4.75 -14.44 15.86
N ARG A 153 5.56 -14.68 16.87
CA ARG A 153 6.50 -15.80 16.90
C ARG A 153 5.88 -16.98 17.63
N PHE A 154 6.00 -18.17 17.05
CA PHE A 154 5.51 -19.40 17.62
C PHE A 154 6.55 -20.06 18.51
N LYS A 155 6.10 -20.79 19.51
CA LYS A 155 6.96 -21.61 20.36
C LYS A 155 7.60 -22.73 19.53
N ASN A 156 8.90 -22.93 19.66
CA ASN A 156 9.60 -24.08 19.08
C ASN A 156 9.57 -25.27 20.07
N SER A 157 9.31 -26.46 19.56
CA SER A 157 9.31 -27.70 20.38
C SER A 157 10.69 -28.05 20.92
N ASP A 158 11.75 -27.62 20.22
CA ASP A 158 13.13 -27.99 20.54
C ASP A 158 13.80 -27.04 21.54
N ASP A 159 13.06 -26.00 21.99
CA ASP A 159 13.60 -25.06 22.95
C ASP A 159 13.28 -25.47 24.37
N ASN A 160 14.20 -26.21 24.98
CA ASN A 160 14.15 -26.66 26.38
C ASN A 160 14.06 -25.52 27.41
N ARG A 161 14.16 -24.26 26.98
CA ARG A 161 14.14 -23.08 27.87
C ARG A 161 12.73 -22.55 28.15
N GLY A 162 11.68 -23.28 27.78
CA GLY A 162 10.29 -22.89 28.09
C GLY A 162 9.81 -21.61 27.45
N ILE A 163 10.35 -21.28 26.27
CA ILE A 163 10.21 -20.00 25.64
C ILE A 163 8.74 -19.73 25.18
N ALA A 164 8.08 -18.77 25.81
CA ALA A 164 6.72 -18.38 25.53
C ALA A 164 6.58 -17.76 24.13
N ARG A 165 5.40 -17.82 23.56
CA ARG A 165 4.97 -17.08 22.37
C ARG A 165 5.28 -15.59 22.55
N THR A 166 5.87 -14.97 21.55
CA THR A 166 6.14 -13.52 21.57
C THR A 166 5.37 -12.84 20.48
N GLU A 167 4.82 -11.70 20.81
CA GLU A 167 3.96 -10.89 19.95
C GLU A 167 4.54 -9.47 19.87
N SER A 168 4.45 -8.86 18.69
CA SER A 168 4.95 -7.51 18.48
C SER A 168 4.09 -6.73 17.50
N PRO A 169 3.68 -5.50 17.81
CA PRO A 169 3.24 -4.57 16.78
C PRO A 169 4.39 -4.29 15.82
N THR A 170 4.09 -4.06 14.56
CA THR A 170 5.08 -3.81 13.51
C THR A 170 4.78 -2.54 12.74
N VAL A 171 5.84 -1.83 12.38
CA VAL A 171 5.80 -0.78 11.37
C VAL A 171 6.51 -1.33 10.14
N ASN A 172 5.82 -1.35 9.02
CA ASN A 172 6.31 -1.95 7.79
C ASN A 172 6.42 -0.88 6.71
N PHE A 173 7.43 -1.00 5.87
CA PHE A 173 7.64 -0.11 4.73
C PHE A 173 8.39 -0.84 3.63
N GLY A 174 8.22 -0.37 2.41
CA GLY A 174 8.91 -1.00 1.30
C GLY A 174 8.69 -0.31 -0.03
N ILE A 175 9.29 -0.92 -1.03
CA ILE A 175 9.14 -0.52 -2.42
C ILE A 175 8.74 -1.77 -3.22
N LEU A 176 7.57 -1.68 -3.84
CA LEU A 176 7.08 -2.67 -4.78
C LEU A 176 7.31 -2.17 -6.19
N THR A 177 8.00 -2.95 -7.02
CA THR A 177 8.09 -2.74 -8.46
C THR A 177 7.19 -3.74 -9.16
N ALA A 178 6.33 -3.25 -10.04
CA ALA A 178 5.40 -4.10 -10.78
C ALA A 178 5.67 -3.98 -12.28
N PHE A 179 5.85 -5.13 -12.92
CA PHE A 179 6.04 -5.27 -14.37
C PHE A 179 4.81 -5.92 -14.98
N ARG A 180 4.14 -5.23 -15.87
CA ARG A 180 2.93 -5.74 -16.51
C ARG A 180 3.27 -6.87 -17.50
N LEU A 181 2.79 -8.07 -17.22
CA LEU A 181 2.89 -9.21 -18.11
C LEU A 181 1.66 -9.31 -19.02
N SER A 182 0.48 -8.97 -18.49
CA SER A 182 -0.77 -8.97 -19.24
C SER A 182 -1.74 -7.93 -18.67
N LYS A 183 -2.96 -7.84 -19.22
CA LYS A 183 -4.01 -6.97 -18.66
C LYS A 183 -4.32 -7.33 -17.20
N ARG A 184 -4.23 -8.61 -16.83
CA ARG A 184 -4.65 -9.12 -15.53
C ARG A 184 -3.52 -9.62 -14.63
N VAL A 185 -2.28 -9.70 -15.13
CA VAL A 185 -1.16 -10.28 -14.39
C VAL A 185 0.03 -9.33 -14.44
N ASP A 186 0.55 -9.02 -13.26
CA ASP A 186 1.83 -8.31 -13.09
C ASP A 186 2.84 -9.23 -12.40
N LEU A 187 4.10 -9.13 -12.80
CA LEU A 187 5.25 -9.65 -12.04
C LEU A 187 5.66 -8.58 -11.04
N ASN A 188 5.82 -8.97 -9.80
CA ASN A 188 6.23 -8.06 -8.73
C ASN A 188 7.61 -8.43 -8.20
N VAL A 189 8.40 -7.41 -7.90
CA VAL A 189 9.60 -7.52 -7.07
C VAL A 189 9.47 -6.51 -5.95
N GLU A 190 9.62 -6.95 -4.70
CA GLU A 190 9.38 -6.13 -3.52
C GLU A 190 10.54 -6.22 -2.54
N VAL A 191 11.00 -5.06 -2.07
CA VAL A 191 11.91 -4.92 -0.95
C VAL A 191 11.12 -4.37 0.22
N GLN A 192 11.16 -5.07 1.35
CA GLN A 192 10.40 -4.75 2.56
C GLN A 192 11.32 -4.63 3.76
N GLY A 193 11.03 -3.67 4.64
CA GLY A 193 11.56 -3.55 5.99
C GLY A 193 10.42 -3.60 7.01
N SER A 194 10.62 -4.34 8.09
CA SER A 194 9.69 -4.40 9.22
C SER A 194 10.43 -4.08 10.50
N LEU A 195 9.92 -3.13 11.27
CA LEU A 195 10.42 -2.80 12.60
C LEU A 195 9.54 -3.47 13.65
N LEU A 196 10.17 -4.17 14.59
CA LEU A 196 9.51 -4.92 15.65
C LEU A 196 10.02 -4.46 17.02
N ASN A 197 9.33 -4.88 18.07
CA ASN A 197 9.80 -4.64 19.43
C ASN A 197 11.06 -5.49 19.71
N GLU A 198 12.05 -4.94 20.43
CA GLU A 198 13.31 -5.55 20.83
C GLU A 198 13.16 -6.97 21.42
N GLN A 199 12.06 -7.25 22.10
CA GLN A 199 11.82 -8.57 22.70
C GLN A 199 11.43 -9.66 21.69
N PHE A 200 11.34 -9.34 20.40
CA PHE A 200 10.91 -10.33 19.40
C PHE A 200 11.97 -11.42 19.19
N ASN A 201 13.25 -11.06 19.19
CA ASN A 201 14.37 -12.00 19.08
C ASN A 201 14.83 -12.57 20.43
N ARG A 202 14.37 -12.00 21.58
CA ARG A 202 14.69 -12.34 22.97
C ARG A 202 16.10 -12.04 23.44
N VAL A 203 16.85 -11.33 22.67
CA VAL A 203 18.13 -10.77 23.11
C VAL A 203 17.87 -9.30 23.39
N SER A 204 17.90 -8.91 24.65
CA SER A 204 17.70 -7.52 25.07
C SER A 204 19.07 -6.92 25.38
N MET A 205 19.65 -6.23 24.43
CA MET A 205 20.93 -5.54 24.55
C MET A 205 20.81 -4.07 24.13
N TYR A 206 20.11 -3.25 24.92
CA TYR A 206 20.11 -1.79 24.80
C TYR A 206 19.73 -1.17 23.43
N HIS A 207 19.26 -1.93 22.45
CA HIS A 207 18.75 -1.44 21.20
C HIS A 207 17.22 -1.36 21.23
N LEU A 208 16.66 -0.33 20.62
CA LEU A 208 15.22 -0.02 20.73
C LEU A 208 14.30 -0.90 19.88
N THR A 209 14.81 -1.58 18.85
CA THR A 209 13.98 -2.30 17.87
C THR A 209 14.75 -3.38 17.13
N ASP A 210 14.10 -4.53 16.90
CA ASP A 210 14.51 -5.52 15.91
C ASP A 210 14.04 -5.15 14.51
N GLY A 211 14.76 -5.58 13.49
CA GLY A 211 14.40 -5.38 12.09
C GLY A 211 14.32 -6.69 11.32
N ILE A 212 13.35 -6.81 10.42
CA ILE A 212 13.32 -7.86 9.40
C ILE A 212 13.40 -7.19 8.04
N GLY A 213 14.41 -7.53 7.25
CA GLY A 213 14.51 -7.19 5.84
C GLY A 213 14.05 -8.36 4.99
N GLN A 214 13.33 -8.09 3.91
CA GLN A 214 12.84 -9.12 3.00
C GLN A 214 12.92 -8.64 1.56
N LEU A 215 13.39 -9.52 0.68
CA LEU A 215 13.33 -9.37 -0.77
C LEU A 215 12.48 -10.49 -1.33
N SER A 216 11.47 -10.17 -2.11
CA SER A 216 10.54 -11.14 -2.67
C SER A 216 10.22 -10.87 -4.13
N ALA A 217 9.81 -11.92 -4.83
CA ALA A 217 9.27 -11.85 -6.17
C ALA A 217 8.01 -12.72 -6.28
N GLY A 218 7.05 -12.30 -7.10
CA GLY A 218 5.78 -13.00 -7.22
C GLY A 218 4.89 -12.46 -8.31
N LEU A 219 3.65 -12.91 -8.31
CA LEU A 219 2.64 -12.54 -9.28
C LEU A 219 1.45 -11.87 -8.59
N THR A 220 0.95 -10.81 -9.23
CA THR A 220 -0.31 -10.16 -8.85
C THR A 220 -1.36 -10.41 -9.91
N PHE A 221 -2.51 -10.88 -9.48
CA PHE A 221 -3.70 -11.11 -10.30
C PHE A 221 -4.71 -9.99 -10.05
N LYS A 222 -5.06 -9.24 -11.08
CA LYS A 222 -6.04 -8.15 -11.03
C LYS A 222 -7.44 -8.69 -11.27
N LEU A 223 -8.37 -8.30 -10.42
CA LEU A 223 -9.76 -8.79 -10.43
C LEU A 223 -10.73 -7.65 -10.81
N GLY A 224 -11.82 -8.03 -11.45
CA GLY A 224 -12.85 -7.09 -11.89
C GLY A 224 -12.37 -6.18 -13.02
N LYS A 225 -12.85 -4.94 -13.01
CA LYS A 225 -12.38 -3.87 -13.90
C LYS A 225 -10.97 -3.44 -13.45
N THR A 226 -10.04 -3.27 -14.38
CA THR A 226 -8.63 -2.99 -14.09
C THR A 226 -8.20 -1.58 -14.43
N ASP A 227 -8.99 -0.88 -15.23
CA ASP A 227 -8.79 0.48 -15.71
C ASP A 227 -9.56 1.48 -14.86
N PHE A 228 -9.14 2.73 -14.91
CA PHE A 228 -9.81 3.87 -14.28
C PHE A 228 -10.35 4.79 -15.38
N GLU A 229 -11.62 5.16 -15.26
CA GLU A 229 -12.24 6.14 -16.15
C GLU A 229 -11.82 7.53 -15.74
N VAL A 230 -11.30 8.30 -16.71
CA VAL A 230 -11.00 9.70 -16.54
C VAL A 230 -12.32 10.47 -16.55
N LEU A 231 -12.50 11.40 -15.60
CA LEU A 231 -13.57 12.39 -15.68
C LEU A 231 -13.15 13.44 -16.70
N GLU A 232 -13.84 13.47 -17.84
CA GLU A 232 -13.71 14.58 -18.76
C GLU A 232 -14.26 15.85 -18.09
N PRO A 233 -13.52 16.96 -18.08
CA PRO A 233 -14.05 18.21 -17.58
C PRO A 233 -15.31 18.58 -18.39
N MET A 234 -16.37 18.97 -17.69
CA MET A 234 -17.60 19.41 -18.31
C MET A 234 -17.29 20.64 -19.16
N ASP A 235 -17.60 20.58 -20.44
CA ASP A 235 -17.50 21.75 -21.34
C ASP A 235 -18.64 22.72 -21.01
N TYR A 236 -18.33 23.69 -20.14
CA TYR A 236 -19.28 24.72 -19.74
C TYR A 236 -19.68 25.63 -20.90
N ALA A 237 -18.84 25.77 -21.94
CA ALA A 237 -19.18 26.56 -23.13
C ALA A 237 -20.30 25.84 -23.89
N LEU A 238 -20.17 24.55 -24.13
CA LEU A 238 -21.20 23.73 -24.76
C LEU A 238 -22.49 23.70 -23.93
N LEU A 239 -22.39 23.60 -22.59
CA LEU A 239 -23.55 23.63 -21.71
C LEU A 239 -24.31 24.96 -21.80
N ASN A 240 -23.59 26.06 -21.81
CA ASN A 240 -24.20 27.41 -21.96
C ASN A 240 -24.83 27.62 -23.34
N ASP A 241 -24.20 27.12 -24.40
CA ASP A 241 -24.74 27.17 -25.75
C ASP A 241 -26.04 26.35 -25.85
N LEU A 242 -26.05 25.12 -25.32
CA LEU A 242 -27.25 24.26 -25.26
C LEU A 242 -28.38 24.92 -24.45
N ASN A 243 -28.07 25.54 -23.32
CA ASN A 243 -29.06 26.26 -22.51
C ASN A 243 -29.60 27.49 -23.28
N GLY A 244 -28.74 28.18 -24.04
CA GLY A 244 -29.16 29.27 -24.93
C GLY A 244 -30.15 28.79 -25.98
N GLN A 245 -29.85 27.68 -26.65
CA GLN A 245 -30.73 27.07 -27.66
C GLN A 245 -32.06 26.62 -27.06
N ILE A 246 -32.04 25.98 -25.90
CA ILE A 246 -33.29 25.60 -25.19
C ILE A 246 -34.14 26.80 -24.85
N ASN A 247 -33.57 27.90 -24.39
CA ASN A 247 -34.31 29.10 -24.05
C ASN A 247 -34.88 29.80 -25.32
N ALA A 248 -34.14 29.81 -26.42
CA ALA A 248 -34.61 30.32 -27.70
C ALA A 248 -35.80 29.51 -28.23
N LEU A 249 -35.68 28.17 -28.20
CA LEU A 249 -36.78 27.28 -28.63
C LEU A 249 -38.03 27.40 -27.74
N ARG A 250 -37.86 27.63 -26.45
CA ARG A 250 -38.98 27.88 -25.53
C ARG A 250 -39.69 29.19 -25.87
N ALA A 251 -38.91 30.26 -26.14
CA ALA A 251 -39.49 31.55 -26.51
C ALA A 251 -40.25 31.48 -27.85
N GLU A 252 -39.70 30.76 -28.85
CA GLU A 252 -40.35 30.53 -30.12
C GLU A 252 -41.64 29.70 -29.97
N ASN A 253 -41.65 28.69 -29.14
CA ASN A 253 -42.83 27.89 -28.87
C ASN A 253 -43.92 28.69 -28.16
N ASP A 254 -43.54 29.56 -27.22
CA ASP A 254 -44.46 30.48 -26.56
C ASP A 254 -45.08 31.51 -27.54
N GLU A 255 -44.30 32.01 -28.52
CA GLU A 255 -44.82 32.88 -29.58
C GLU A 255 -45.77 32.13 -30.51
N LEU A 256 -45.40 30.90 -30.91
CA LEU A 256 -46.23 30.08 -31.78
C LEU A 256 -47.57 29.71 -31.13
N SER A 257 -47.57 29.46 -29.82
CA SER A 257 -48.77 29.14 -29.07
C SER A 257 -49.76 30.29 -28.91
N LYS A 258 -49.30 31.53 -29.09
CA LYS A 258 -50.13 32.76 -29.02
C LYS A 258 -50.74 33.18 -30.35
N ARG A 259 -50.38 32.51 -31.45
CA ARG A 259 -50.95 32.82 -32.78
C ARG A 259 -52.40 32.36 -32.84
N PRO A 260 -53.36 33.22 -33.19
CA PRO A 260 -54.76 32.76 -33.36
C PRO A 260 -54.82 31.78 -34.52
N VAL A 261 -55.60 30.74 -34.36
CA VAL A 261 -55.97 29.76 -35.40
C VAL A 261 -56.92 30.40 -36.40
#